data_20d33e8cc0b3c4f727a25c3b97482789
#
_entry.id   20d33e8cc0b3c4f727a25c3b97482789
#
_cell.length_a   1.000
_cell.length_b   1.000
_cell.length_c   1.000
_cell.angle_alpha   90.00
_cell.angle_beta   90.00
_cell.angle_gamma   90.00
#
_symmetry.space_group_name_H-M   'P 1'
#
loop_
_entity.id
_entity.type
_entity.pdbx_description
1 polymer ?
#
loop_
_entity_poly.entity_id
_entity_poly.type
_entity_poly.pdbx_seq_one_letter_code
_entity_poly.pdbx_strand_id
1 'polypeptide(L)'
;MIADLKEKAADRHDWLTRAAGFSERLTAPALRRADDEHRAGKTRQAIKTIETAFKALPHSDYLEALSNLTDDNEGQFVSRIGKLAAASKNTDKSYLMMAQAGLDKRIWASASAALEKISPTARTNQFFLMTARLAEMRRVGDESFAAERDNALRQAAIAPRGPVWWCESCGASDEQWQVTCGSCDTFGQVGWGVSNDRQNLIPAQ
;
A
#
# COMPACT_ATOMS: atom_id res chain seq x y z
N MET A 1 -14.58 13.70 2.52
CA MET A 1 -16.03 14.03 2.47
C MET A 1 -16.33 15.49 2.82
N ILE A 2 -16.06 16.00 4.02
CA ILE A 2 -16.26 17.47 4.31
C ILE A 2 -15.39 18.32 3.39
N ALA A 3 -14.13 17.93 3.13
CA ALA A 3 -13.23 18.64 2.24
C ALA A 3 -13.74 18.69 0.79
N ASP A 4 -14.40 17.64 0.32
CA ASP A 4 -14.96 17.57 -1.04
C ASP A 4 -16.20 18.46 -1.21
N LEU A 5 -16.84 18.87 -0.10
CA LEU A 5 -17.99 19.78 -0.11
C LEU A 5 -17.58 21.26 -0.10
N LYS A 6 -16.28 21.56 0.05
CA LYS A 6 -15.79 22.94 0.04
C LYS A 6 -15.61 23.43 -1.40
N GLU A 7 -16.30 24.50 -1.74
CA GLU A 7 -16.25 25.11 -3.08
C GLU A 7 -14.91 25.82 -3.34
N LYS A 8 -14.30 26.42 -2.30
CA LYS A 8 -13.03 27.13 -2.42
C LYS A 8 -11.85 26.16 -2.30
N ALA A 9 -10.99 26.15 -3.30
CA ALA A 9 -9.82 25.27 -3.33
C ALA A 9 -8.88 25.43 -2.12
N ALA A 10 -8.74 26.65 -1.58
CA ALA A 10 -7.93 26.94 -0.40
C ALA A 10 -8.51 26.27 0.86
N ASP A 11 -9.81 26.38 1.08
CA ASP A 11 -10.50 25.76 2.22
C ASP A 11 -10.42 24.24 2.14
N ARG A 12 -10.59 23.67 0.95
CA ARG A 12 -10.46 22.22 0.72
C ARG A 12 -9.06 21.71 1.02
N HIS A 13 -8.03 22.42 0.58
CA HIS A 13 -6.63 22.06 0.84
C HIS A 13 -6.31 22.06 2.35
N ASP A 14 -6.77 23.05 3.10
CA ASP A 14 -6.61 23.10 4.56
C ASP A 14 -7.29 21.91 5.24
N TRP A 15 -8.53 21.61 4.87
CA TRP A 15 -9.26 20.46 5.41
C TRP A 15 -8.57 19.12 5.10
N LEU A 16 -8.03 18.93 3.89
CA LEU A 16 -7.29 17.72 3.52
C LEU A 16 -5.98 17.59 4.30
N THR A 17 -5.29 18.71 4.54
CA THR A 17 -4.07 18.75 5.37
C THR A 17 -4.38 18.35 6.81
N ARG A 18 -5.46 18.88 7.38
CA ARG A 18 -5.92 18.55 8.73
C ARG A 18 -6.39 17.10 8.82
N ALA A 19 -7.14 16.62 7.83
CA ALA A 19 -7.60 15.23 7.79
C ALA A 19 -6.45 14.23 7.74
N ALA A 20 -5.37 14.53 7.00
CA ALA A 20 -4.16 13.71 6.98
C ALA A 20 -3.45 13.65 8.35
N GLY A 21 -3.59 14.70 9.18
CA GLY A 21 -3.06 14.72 10.55
C GLY A 21 -3.90 13.95 11.57
N PHE A 22 -5.18 13.68 11.28
CA PHE A 22 -6.05 12.95 12.20
C PHE A 22 -5.93 11.43 12.12
N SER A 23 -5.48 10.88 10.99
CA SER A 23 -5.33 9.44 10.85
C SER A 23 -4.17 9.09 9.91
N GLU A 24 -3.13 8.49 10.50
CA GLU A 24 -2.01 7.90 9.76
C GLU A 24 -2.41 6.61 9.01
N ARG A 25 -3.68 6.20 9.09
CA ARG A 25 -4.21 4.95 8.51
C ARG A 25 -5.05 5.18 7.25
N LEU A 26 -5.10 6.43 6.74
CA LEU A 26 -5.90 6.79 5.56
C LEU A 26 -4.99 7.27 4.43
N THR A 27 -5.17 6.72 3.23
CA THR A 27 -4.48 7.18 2.01
C THR A 27 -5.23 8.34 1.34
N ALA A 28 -6.55 8.36 1.44
CA ALA A 28 -7.43 9.27 0.71
C ALA A 28 -7.11 10.77 0.89
N PRO A 29 -6.81 11.30 2.09
CA PRO A 29 -6.51 12.73 2.23
C PRO A 29 -5.28 13.17 1.44
N ALA A 30 -4.20 12.36 1.46
CA ALA A 30 -2.98 12.67 0.73
C ALA A 30 -3.17 12.56 -0.80
N LEU A 31 -3.90 11.54 -1.24
CA LEU A 31 -4.24 11.35 -2.67
C LEU A 31 -5.10 12.50 -3.20
N ARG A 32 -6.15 12.91 -2.47
CA ARG A 32 -7.01 14.03 -2.85
C ARG A 32 -6.25 15.35 -2.91
N ARG A 33 -5.39 15.59 -1.92
CA ARG A 33 -4.54 16.78 -1.90
C ARG A 33 -3.59 16.82 -3.09
N ALA A 34 -2.92 15.70 -3.40
CA ALA A 34 -2.02 15.62 -4.55
C ALA A 34 -2.75 15.82 -5.88
N ASP A 35 -3.97 15.29 -6.02
CA ASP A 35 -4.82 15.50 -7.19
C ASP A 35 -5.18 16.99 -7.37
N ASP A 36 -5.57 17.69 -6.30
CA ASP A 36 -5.83 19.13 -6.32
C ASP A 36 -4.58 19.94 -6.69
N GLU A 37 -3.42 19.58 -6.12
CA GLU A 37 -2.14 20.22 -6.43
C GLU A 37 -1.76 20.01 -7.91
N HIS A 38 -1.94 18.81 -8.44
CA HIS A 38 -1.67 18.49 -9.85
C HIS A 38 -2.60 19.26 -10.80
N ARG A 39 -3.90 19.27 -10.53
CA ARG A 39 -4.89 20.06 -11.31
C ARG A 39 -4.61 21.57 -11.31
N ALA A 40 -4.00 22.06 -10.22
CA ALA A 40 -3.54 23.45 -10.14
C ALA A 40 -2.19 23.70 -10.85
N GLY A 41 -1.65 22.73 -11.61
CA GLY A 41 -0.36 22.82 -12.31
C GLY A 41 0.86 22.69 -11.40
N LYS A 42 0.67 22.32 -10.13
CA LYS A 42 1.73 22.18 -9.12
C LYS A 42 2.23 20.73 -9.00
N THR A 43 2.54 20.08 -10.12
CA THR A 43 2.89 18.65 -10.17
C THR A 43 4.05 18.27 -9.23
N ARG A 44 5.10 19.12 -9.13
CA ARG A 44 6.21 18.87 -8.21
C ARG A 44 5.76 18.82 -6.74
N GLN A 45 4.78 19.63 -6.38
CA GLN A 45 4.21 19.64 -5.02
C GLN A 45 3.37 18.39 -4.78
N ALA A 46 2.54 17.99 -5.75
CA ALA A 46 1.77 16.76 -5.70
C ALA A 46 2.67 15.53 -5.49
N ILE A 47 3.77 15.41 -6.24
CA ILE A 47 4.76 14.34 -6.06
C ILE A 47 5.30 14.35 -4.63
N LYS A 48 5.72 15.51 -4.11
CA LYS A 48 6.25 15.64 -2.75
C LYS A 48 5.21 15.27 -1.69
N THR A 49 3.95 15.60 -1.89
CA THR A 49 2.83 15.22 -1.03
C THR A 49 2.71 13.70 -0.94
N ILE A 50 2.70 13.00 -2.08
CA ILE A 50 2.62 11.52 -2.11
C ILE A 50 3.89 10.87 -1.53
N GLU A 51 5.09 11.36 -1.85
CA GLU A 51 6.35 10.83 -1.30
C GLU A 51 6.41 10.96 0.23
N THR A 52 5.87 12.06 0.78
CA THR A 52 5.81 12.27 2.23
C THR A 52 4.81 11.30 2.87
N ALA A 53 3.64 11.15 2.26
CA ALA A 53 2.61 10.23 2.73
C ALA A 53 3.08 8.76 2.67
N PHE A 54 3.77 8.36 1.59
CA PHE A 54 4.36 7.02 1.46
C PHE A 54 5.34 6.69 2.59
N LYS A 55 6.18 7.64 3.00
CA LYS A 55 7.14 7.43 4.10
C LYS A 55 6.45 7.19 5.45
N ALA A 56 5.29 7.78 5.65
CA ALA A 56 4.48 7.59 6.87
C ALA A 56 3.66 6.29 6.80
N LEU A 57 2.97 6.07 5.69
CA LEU A 57 2.10 4.92 5.45
C LEU A 57 2.40 4.32 4.07
N PRO A 58 3.30 3.34 3.94
CA PRO A 58 3.55 2.66 2.67
C PRO A 58 2.28 1.93 2.19
N HIS A 59 1.77 2.33 1.01
CA HIS A 59 0.56 1.79 0.42
C HIS A 59 0.64 1.76 -1.11
N SER A 60 -0.01 0.77 -1.73
CA SER A 60 -0.03 0.60 -3.19
C SER A 60 -0.65 1.78 -3.94
N ASP A 61 -1.68 2.42 -3.38
CA ASP A 61 -2.32 3.60 -4.00
C ASP A 61 -1.33 4.73 -4.28
N TYR A 62 -0.31 4.87 -3.41
CA TYR A 62 0.74 5.87 -3.64
C TYR A 62 1.69 5.50 -4.78
N LEU A 63 1.88 4.20 -5.05
CA LEU A 63 2.66 3.76 -6.21
C LEU A 63 1.93 4.13 -7.51
N GLU A 64 0.63 3.89 -7.56
CA GLU A 64 -0.21 4.26 -8.70
C GLU A 64 -0.22 5.79 -8.90
N ALA A 65 -0.45 6.56 -7.83
CA ALA A 65 -0.43 8.02 -7.89
C ALA A 65 0.92 8.56 -8.38
N LEU A 66 2.05 8.04 -7.88
CA LEU A 66 3.39 8.45 -8.34
C LEU A 66 3.63 8.06 -9.80
N SER A 67 3.20 6.87 -10.23
CA SER A 67 3.32 6.46 -11.62
C SER A 67 2.57 7.39 -12.59
N ASN A 68 1.42 7.92 -12.15
CA ASN A 68 0.61 8.86 -12.94
C ASN A 68 1.14 10.30 -12.91
N LEU A 69 1.89 10.68 -11.86
CA LEU A 69 2.41 12.04 -11.68
C LEU A 69 3.82 12.24 -12.24
N THR A 70 4.54 11.15 -12.54
CA THR A 70 5.93 11.20 -12.97
C THR A 70 6.09 10.65 -14.39
N ASP A 71 7.01 11.24 -15.16
CA ASP A 71 7.42 10.73 -16.47
C ASP A 71 8.59 9.73 -16.34
N ASP A 72 8.73 9.09 -15.17
CA ASP A 72 9.79 8.13 -14.92
C ASP A 72 9.63 6.90 -15.84
N ASN A 73 10.72 6.47 -16.48
CA ASN A 73 10.73 5.13 -17.05
C ASN A 73 10.71 4.06 -15.93
N GLU A 74 10.50 2.79 -16.29
CA GLU A 74 10.35 1.71 -15.32
C GLU A 74 11.51 1.61 -14.31
N GLY A 75 12.74 1.74 -14.76
CA GLY A 75 13.94 1.70 -13.91
C GLY A 75 14.04 2.91 -12.97
N GLN A 76 13.73 4.10 -13.48
CA GLN A 76 13.70 5.33 -12.69
C GLN A 76 12.60 5.27 -11.62
N PHE A 77 11.42 4.78 -11.98
CA PHE A 77 10.30 4.60 -11.04
C PHE A 77 10.68 3.67 -9.90
N VAL A 78 11.18 2.46 -10.19
CA VAL A 78 11.60 1.50 -9.17
C VAL A 78 12.73 2.05 -8.31
N SER A 79 13.70 2.78 -8.90
CA SER A 79 14.76 3.45 -8.15
C SER A 79 14.20 4.52 -7.19
N ARG A 80 13.19 5.29 -7.63
CA ARG A 80 12.47 6.27 -6.78
C ARG A 80 11.82 5.57 -5.58
N ILE A 81 11.07 4.51 -5.82
CA ILE A 81 10.41 3.75 -4.74
C ILE A 81 11.47 3.15 -3.78
N GLY A 82 12.60 2.68 -4.29
CA GLY A 82 13.72 2.18 -3.48
C GLY A 82 14.30 3.24 -2.53
N LYS A 83 14.45 4.48 -3.01
CA LYS A 83 14.90 5.62 -2.17
C LYS A 83 13.87 5.98 -1.11
N LEU A 84 12.58 5.95 -1.45
CA LEU A 84 11.50 6.19 -0.51
C LEU A 84 11.42 5.08 0.55
N ALA A 85 11.58 3.82 0.16
CA ALA A 85 11.60 2.69 1.06
C ALA A 85 12.76 2.78 2.08
N ALA A 86 13.95 3.14 1.62
CA ALA A 86 15.11 3.33 2.50
C ALA A 86 14.95 4.51 3.48
N ALA A 87 14.16 5.53 3.13
CA ALA A 87 13.89 6.70 3.95
C ALA A 87 12.62 6.58 4.80
N SER A 88 11.91 5.47 4.72
CA SER A 88 10.66 5.24 5.46
C SER A 88 10.94 4.76 6.89
N LYS A 89 10.06 5.18 7.81
CA LYS A 89 10.07 4.65 9.19
C LYS A 89 9.58 3.20 9.27
N ASN A 90 8.73 2.78 8.35
CA ASN A 90 8.20 1.43 8.28
C ASN A 90 8.92 0.65 7.17
N THR A 91 10.14 0.24 7.46
CA THR A 91 11.07 -0.32 6.49
C THR A 91 10.54 -1.58 5.79
N ASP A 92 10.03 -2.56 6.55
CA ASP A 92 9.53 -3.82 5.99
C ASP A 92 8.34 -3.61 5.02
N LYS A 93 7.36 -2.79 5.41
CA LYS A 93 6.22 -2.47 4.53
C LYS A 93 6.65 -1.68 3.29
N SER A 94 7.64 -0.80 3.44
CA SER A 94 8.16 -0.01 2.33
C SER A 94 8.92 -0.88 1.33
N TYR A 95 9.69 -1.86 1.79
CA TYR A 95 10.33 -2.83 0.91
C TYR A 95 9.31 -3.76 0.24
N LEU A 96 8.21 -4.10 0.91
CA LEU A 96 7.12 -4.83 0.28
C LEU A 96 6.52 -4.02 -0.90
N MET A 97 6.34 -2.71 -0.73
CA MET A 97 5.90 -1.82 -1.83
C MET A 97 6.95 -1.69 -2.94
N MET A 98 8.24 -1.67 -2.60
CA MET A 98 9.31 -1.70 -3.61
C MET A 98 9.30 -3.02 -4.40
N ALA A 99 9.09 -4.16 -3.72
CA ALA A 99 8.96 -5.46 -4.39
C ALA A 99 7.76 -5.47 -5.33
N GLN A 100 6.60 -4.93 -4.89
CA GLN A 100 5.41 -4.77 -5.73
C GLN A 100 5.72 -3.96 -6.98
N ALA A 101 6.34 -2.78 -6.83
CA ALA A 101 6.72 -1.93 -7.95
C ALA A 101 7.69 -2.64 -8.92
N GLY A 102 8.65 -3.39 -8.40
CA GLY A 102 9.59 -4.19 -9.20
C GLY A 102 8.89 -5.30 -9.99
N LEU A 103 7.93 -5.98 -9.39
CA LEU A 103 7.13 -7.01 -10.05
C LEU A 103 6.23 -6.41 -11.14
N ASP A 104 5.57 -5.30 -10.87
CA ASP A 104 4.65 -4.65 -11.82
C ASP A 104 5.38 -4.08 -13.04
N LYS A 105 6.60 -3.57 -12.83
CA LYS A 105 7.48 -3.07 -13.89
C LYS A 105 8.42 -4.14 -14.46
N ARG A 106 8.28 -5.40 -14.06
CA ARG A 106 9.08 -6.54 -14.52
C ARG A 106 10.60 -6.38 -14.28
N ILE A 107 10.98 -5.67 -13.22
CA ILE A 107 12.39 -5.49 -12.81
C ILE A 107 12.68 -6.48 -11.68
N TRP A 108 12.89 -7.75 -12.05
CA TRP A 108 13.04 -8.89 -11.13
C TRP A 108 14.14 -8.71 -10.08
N ALA A 109 15.29 -8.19 -10.50
CA ALA A 109 16.42 -7.98 -9.60
C ALA A 109 16.05 -7.03 -8.44
N SER A 110 15.31 -5.95 -8.75
CA SER A 110 14.85 -4.99 -7.74
C SER A 110 13.79 -5.61 -6.81
N ALA A 111 12.88 -6.43 -7.37
CA ALA A 111 11.87 -7.13 -6.57
C ALA A 111 12.53 -8.12 -5.61
N SER A 112 13.50 -8.93 -6.09
CA SER A 112 14.26 -9.88 -5.27
C SER A 112 14.99 -9.17 -4.13
N ALA A 113 15.79 -8.15 -4.47
CA ALA A 113 16.57 -7.39 -3.51
C ALA A 113 15.70 -6.69 -2.44
N ALA A 114 14.48 -6.30 -2.80
CA ALA A 114 13.52 -5.73 -1.86
C ALA A 114 12.95 -6.79 -0.90
N LEU A 115 12.56 -7.96 -1.42
CA LEU A 115 12.05 -9.07 -0.60
C LEU A 115 13.11 -9.58 0.39
N GLU A 116 14.38 -9.64 -0.01
CA GLU A 116 15.48 -10.07 0.86
C GLU A 116 15.69 -9.15 2.08
N LYS A 117 15.31 -7.87 1.97
CA LYS A 117 15.43 -6.88 3.06
C LYS A 117 14.32 -6.98 4.10
N ILE A 118 13.26 -7.75 3.83
CA ILE A 118 12.12 -7.88 4.74
C ILE A 118 12.48 -8.86 5.85
N SER A 119 12.40 -8.40 7.09
CA SER A 119 12.71 -9.19 8.27
C SER A 119 11.82 -10.45 8.36
N PRO A 120 12.33 -11.59 8.82
CA PRO A 120 11.56 -12.83 8.93
C PRO A 120 10.26 -12.68 9.71
N THR A 121 10.25 -11.86 10.76
CA THR A 121 9.08 -11.60 11.62
C THR A 121 8.00 -10.75 10.95
N ALA A 122 8.33 -10.03 9.87
CA ALA A 122 7.41 -9.19 9.11
C ALA A 122 6.87 -9.87 7.84
N ARG A 123 7.24 -11.13 7.59
CA ARG A 123 6.79 -11.89 6.42
C ARG A 123 5.35 -12.34 6.57
N THR A 124 4.47 -11.66 5.85
CA THR A 124 3.05 -11.97 5.78
C THR A 124 2.71 -12.81 4.56
N ASN A 125 1.45 -13.21 4.42
CA ASN A 125 0.96 -13.88 3.22
C ASN A 125 1.29 -13.10 1.93
N GLN A 126 1.21 -11.75 1.96
CA GLN A 126 1.57 -10.91 0.81
C GLN A 126 3.04 -11.07 0.40
N PHE A 127 3.97 -11.15 1.36
CA PHE A 127 5.37 -11.44 1.09
C PHE A 127 5.54 -12.74 0.30
N PHE A 128 4.90 -13.81 0.75
CA PHE A 128 5.01 -15.12 0.11
C PHE A 128 4.31 -15.17 -1.25
N LEU A 129 3.18 -14.49 -1.42
CA LEU A 129 2.53 -14.35 -2.72
C LEU A 129 3.41 -13.59 -3.73
N MET A 130 4.10 -12.53 -3.30
CA MET A 130 5.07 -11.82 -4.15
C MET A 130 6.28 -12.68 -4.49
N THR A 131 6.78 -13.49 -3.53
CA THR A 131 7.84 -14.46 -3.78
C THR A 131 7.41 -15.49 -4.82
N ALA A 132 6.19 -16.03 -4.70
CA ALA A 132 5.66 -16.97 -5.68
C ALA A 132 5.51 -16.34 -7.08
N ARG A 133 5.01 -15.10 -7.15
CA ARG A 133 4.91 -14.33 -8.40
C ARG A 133 6.28 -14.11 -9.03
N LEU A 134 7.28 -13.76 -8.24
CA LEU A 134 8.66 -13.58 -8.72
C LEU A 134 9.23 -14.88 -9.28
N ALA A 135 9.06 -16.02 -8.58
CA ALA A 135 9.50 -17.33 -9.04
C ALA A 135 8.79 -17.73 -10.34
N GLU A 136 7.47 -17.53 -10.44
CA GLU A 136 6.70 -17.80 -11.67
C GLU A 136 7.20 -16.99 -12.86
N MET A 137 7.54 -15.73 -12.65
CA MET A 137 8.05 -14.87 -13.70
C MET A 137 9.47 -15.26 -14.16
N ARG A 138 10.29 -15.80 -13.23
CA ARG A 138 11.62 -16.33 -13.55
C ARG A 138 11.58 -17.70 -14.21
N ARG A 139 10.49 -18.47 -13.99
CA ARG A 139 10.30 -19.82 -14.51
C ARG A 139 10.35 -19.91 -16.03
N VAL A 140 10.12 -18.83 -16.74
CA VAL A 140 10.22 -18.80 -18.20
C VAL A 140 11.64 -19.18 -18.62
N GLY A 141 11.83 -20.46 -18.98
CA GLY A 141 13.12 -21.05 -19.36
C GLY A 141 13.85 -21.84 -18.26
N ASP A 142 13.35 -21.90 -17.02
CA ASP A 142 13.97 -22.67 -15.93
C ASP A 142 12.94 -23.23 -14.94
N GLU A 143 12.72 -24.54 -15.01
CA GLU A 143 11.76 -25.28 -14.16
C GLU A 143 12.20 -25.33 -12.67
N SER A 144 13.45 -24.99 -12.34
CA SER A 144 13.91 -24.98 -10.94
C SER A 144 13.11 -24.01 -10.08
N PHE A 145 12.60 -22.93 -10.63
CA PHE A 145 11.74 -21.98 -9.95
C PHE A 145 10.33 -22.46 -9.64
N ALA A 146 9.90 -23.60 -10.22
CA ALA A 146 8.58 -24.18 -9.93
C ALA A 146 8.49 -24.63 -8.45
N ALA A 147 9.53 -25.25 -7.94
CA ALA A 147 9.59 -25.68 -6.54
C ALA A 147 9.62 -24.49 -5.57
N GLU A 148 10.31 -23.41 -5.93
CA GLU A 148 10.34 -22.16 -5.14
C GLU A 148 8.94 -21.55 -5.09
N ARG A 149 8.23 -21.43 -6.23
CA ARG A 149 6.86 -20.96 -6.32
C ARG A 149 5.92 -21.77 -5.42
N ASP A 150 5.95 -23.11 -5.54
CA ASP A 150 5.05 -23.98 -4.82
C ASP A 150 5.31 -23.95 -3.30
N ASN A 151 6.58 -23.82 -2.90
CA ASN A 151 6.92 -23.60 -1.50
C ASN A 151 6.39 -22.26 -0.99
N ALA A 152 6.57 -21.18 -1.76
CA ALA A 152 6.08 -19.86 -1.39
C ALA A 152 4.55 -19.84 -1.26
N LEU A 153 3.81 -20.51 -2.16
CA LEU A 153 2.35 -20.63 -2.06
C LEU A 153 1.90 -21.39 -0.80
N ARG A 154 2.59 -22.47 -0.44
CA ARG A 154 2.33 -23.19 0.83
C ARG A 154 2.54 -22.29 2.04
N GLN A 155 3.65 -21.53 2.05
CA GLN A 155 3.92 -20.58 3.13
C GLN A 155 2.88 -19.45 3.19
N ALA A 156 2.42 -18.94 2.06
CA ALA A 156 1.37 -17.92 2.00
C ALA A 156 0.05 -18.38 2.65
N ALA A 157 -0.27 -19.68 2.55
CA ALA A 157 -1.51 -20.24 3.10
C ALA A 157 -1.53 -20.25 4.65
N ILE A 158 -0.37 -20.34 5.29
CA ILE A 158 -0.24 -20.42 6.76
C ILE A 158 0.33 -19.16 7.41
N ALA A 159 0.88 -18.24 6.62
CA ALA A 159 1.47 -17.00 7.12
C ALA A 159 0.40 -16.03 7.66
N PRO A 160 0.76 -15.16 8.60
CA PRO A 160 -0.11 -14.10 9.06
C PRO A 160 -0.62 -13.25 7.88
N ARG A 161 -1.88 -12.82 7.95
CA ARG A 161 -2.42 -11.89 6.96
C ARG A 161 -1.69 -10.54 7.02
N GLY A 162 -1.45 -9.95 5.86
CA GLY A 162 -0.96 -8.60 5.74
C GLY A 162 -2.01 -7.56 6.14
N PRO A 163 -1.64 -6.27 6.14
CA PRO A 163 -2.60 -5.20 6.40
C PRO A 163 -3.68 -5.17 5.30
N VAL A 164 -4.90 -4.87 5.73
CA VAL A 164 -6.10 -4.72 4.89
C VAL A 164 -6.87 -3.48 5.33
N TRP A 165 -7.83 -3.04 4.54
CA TRP A 165 -8.86 -2.10 5.02
C TRP A 165 -9.77 -2.87 5.97
N TRP A 166 -9.92 -2.41 7.21
CA TRP A 166 -10.77 -3.06 8.20
C TRP A 166 -11.49 -2.05 9.08
N CYS A 167 -12.67 -2.44 9.54
CA CYS A 167 -13.50 -1.62 10.39
C CYS A 167 -13.15 -1.86 11.86
N GLU A 168 -12.81 -0.81 12.61
CA GLU A 168 -12.52 -0.91 14.06
C GLU A 168 -13.75 -1.26 14.88
N SER A 169 -14.96 -0.95 14.39
CA SER A 169 -16.22 -1.21 15.10
C SER A 169 -16.65 -2.67 15.05
N CYS A 170 -16.60 -3.32 13.86
CA CYS A 170 -17.10 -4.68 13.69
C CYS A 170 -16.06 -5.70 13.23
N GLY A 171 -14.81 -5.27 12.91
CA GLY A 171 -13.75 -6.14 12.44
C GLY A 171 -13.85 -6.58 10.97
N ALA A 172 -14.92 -6.23 10.26
CA ALA A 172 -15.05 -6.56 8.84
C ALA A 172 -13.92 -5.97 8.01
N SER A 173 -13.37 -6.75 7.07
CA SER A 173 -12.33 -6.31 6.13
C SER A 173 -12.91 -6.06 4.75
N ASP A 174 -12.29 -5.13 4.01
CA ASP A 174 -12.66 -4.78 2.64
C ASP A 174 -11.39 -4.70 1.77
N GLU A 175 -11.57 -4.83 0.45
CA GLU A 175 -10.50 -4.65 -0.53
C GLU A 175 -10.19 -3.17 -0.78
N GLN A 176 -11.18 -2.30 -0.56
CA GLN A 176 -11.09 -0.87 -0.81
C GLN A 176 -11.50 -0.08 0.42
N TRP A 177 -10.93 1.11 0.57
CA TRP A 177 -11.35 2.03 1.60
C TRP A 177 -12.77 2.55 1.35
N GLN A 178 -13.59 2.49 2.39
CA GLN A 178 -14.94 3.06 2.41
C GLN A 178 -15.10 3.97 3.64
N VAL A 179 -15.79 5.09 3.46
CA VAL A 179 -16.04 6.02 4.57
C VAL A 179 -17.05 5.45 5.57
N THR A 180 -17.98 4.63 5.08
CA THR A 180 -18.98 3.91 5.87
C THR A 180 -18.73 2.42 5.69
N CYS A 181 -18.66 1.67 6.77
CA CYS A 181 -18.47 0.23 6.73
C CYS A 181 -19.66 -0.47 6.07
N GLY A 182 -19.40 -1.28 5.03
CA GLY A 182 -20.46 -2.02 4.33
C GLY A 182 -21.14 -3.11 5.16
N SER A 183 -20.56 -3.50 6.32
CA SER A 183 -21.10 -4.56 7.19
C SER A 183 -21.89 -4.04 8.38
N CYS A 184 -21.53 -2.87 8.96
CA CYS A 184 -22.16 -2.36 10.17
C CYS A 184 -22.60 -0.90 10.09
N ASP A 185 -22.51 -0.29 8.91
CA ASP A 185 -22.87 1.09 8.60
C ASP A 185 -22.20 2.16 9.49
N THR A 186 -21.16 1.80 10.25
CA THR A 186 -20.43 2.75 11.09
C THR A 186 -19.58 3.67 10.22
N PHE A 187 -19.72 4.97 10.45
CA PHE A 187 -19.00 6.01 9.72
C PHE A 187 -17.58 6.23 10.27
N GLY A 188 -16.58 6.37 9.38
CA GLY A 188 -15.24 6.81 9.71
C GLY A 188 -14.37 5.81 10.49
N GLN A 189 -14.80 4.55 10.61
CA GLN A 189 -14.09 3.52 11.37
C GLN A 189 -13.27 2.55 10.52
N VAL A 190 -13.26 2.73 9.18
CA VAL A 190 -12.46 1.90 8.28
C VAL A 190 -11.06 2.50 8.11
N GLY A 191 -10.03 1.76 8.48
CA GLY A 191 -8.63 2.17 8.36
C GLY A 191 -7.72 1.05 7.87
N TRP A 192 -6.55 1.42 7.35
CA TRP A 192 -5.54 0.46 6.89
C TRP A 192 -4.73 -0.11 8.04
N GLY A 193 -4.60 -1.44 8.13
CA GLY A 193 -3.80 -2.09 9.15
C GLY A 193 -4.05 -3.59 9.22
N VAL A 194 -3.45 -4.22 10.21
CA VAL A 194 -3.69 -5.64 10.51
C VAL A 194 -4.96 -5.73 11.34
N SER A 195 -5.95 -6.45 10.83
CA SER A 195 -7.18 -6.72 11.59
C SER A 195 -6.85 -7.66 12.77
N ASN A 196 -7.33 -7.33 13.95
CA ASN A 196 -7.24 -8.22 15.11
C ASN A 196 -8.30 -9.33 14.98
N ASP A 197 -8.08 -10.31 14.11
CA ASP A 197 -8.99 -11.45 13.86
C ASP A 197 -9.31 -12.29 15.12
N ARG A 198 -8.74 -11.98 16.28
CA ARG A 198 -9.01 -12.72 17.52
C ARG A 198 -10.34 -12.40 18.20
N GLN A 199 -11.06 -11.37 17.75
CA GLN A 199 -12.33 -10.97 18.37
C GLN A 199 -13.59 -11.47 17.65
N ASN A 200 -13.49 -12.04 16.45
CA ASN A 200 -14.65 -12.48 15.66
C ASN A 200 -14.88 -14.00 15.63
N LEU A 201 -14.32 -14.73 16.56
CA LEU A 201 -14.83 -16.07 16.88
C LEU A 201 -16.02 -15.90 17.85
N ILE A 202 -17.13 -15.38 17.38
CA ILE A 202 -18.42 -15.55 18.06
C ILE A 202 -18.73 -17.03 17.91
N PRO A 203 -18.84 -17.81 19.03
CA PRO A 203 -19.33 -19.15 18.92
C PRO A 203 -20.77 -19.07 18.41
N ALA A 204 -21.08 -19.80 17.34
CA ALA A 204 -22.44 -20.00 16.87
C ALA A 204 -23.24 -20.60 18.05
N GLN A 205 -24.26 -19.88 18.51
CA GLN A 205 -25.26 -20.39 19.43
C GLN A 205 -26.30 -21.20 18.65
#